data_14bfbcd34d8f39ce93803204175f8945
#
_entry.id   14bfbcd34d8f39ce93803204175f8945
#
_cell.length_a   1.000
_cell.length_b   1.000
_cell.length_c   1.000
_cell.angle_alpha   90.00
_cell.angle_beta   90.00
_cell.angle_gamma   90.00
#
_symmetry.space_group_name_H-M   'P 1'
#
loop_
_entity.id
_entity.type
_entity.pdbx_description
1 polymer ?
#
loop_
_entity_poly.entity_id
_entity_poly.type
_entity_poly.pdbx_seq_one_letter_code
_entity_poly.pdbx_strand_id
1 'polypeptide(L)'
;MSVYVSGVGVVSSLGKNYAEHKKNLFELKEGISKNSYENHGFELESYTGKVKQEPEVPEQYQNETRNFKFAFNAFEEALASSGIDLSDYKNIAVCLGTSLGGKVAGQEALYRFESGDYQVEAELLEKTSVHHIADELMAYHNIIGASYVISTACSASNNAVILGTQLLQDEECDLAICGGCDELSDISLAGFTSLGAINTDMACQPYSSG
;
A
#
# COMPACT_ATOMS: atom_id res chain seq x y z
N MET A 1 4.03 -11.36 -26.77
CA MET A 1 5.10 -10.35 -26.47
C MET A 1 5.72 -10.69 -25.14
N SER A 2 7.06 -10.51 -24.95
CA SER A 2 7.69 -10.69 -23.63
C SER A 2 7.58 -9.41 -22.83
N VAL A 3 7.15 -9.50 -21.58
CA VAL A 3 7.06 -8.37 -20.64
C VAL A 3 8.20 -8.47 -19.64
N TYR A 4 8.81 -7.34 -19.31
CA TYR A 4 9.97 -7.25 -18.42
C TYR A 4 9.69 -6.30 -17.26
N VAL A 5 10.26 -6.59 -16.09
CA VAL A 5 10.27 -5.67 -14.95
C VAL A 5 11.49 -4.77 -15.09
N SER A 6 11.28 -3.46 -15.23
CA SER A 6 12.34 -2.47 -15.42
C SER A 6 12.73 -1.75 -14.13
N GLY A 7 11.82 -1.65 -13.16
CA GLY A 7 12.10 -1.01 -11.88
C GLY A 7 11.32 -1.63 -10.74
N VAL A 8 11.83 -1.48 -9.52
CA VAL A 8 11.21 -1.99 -8.30
C VAL A 8 11.37 -0.98 -7.18
N GLY A 9 10.31 -0.78 -6.40
CA GLY A 9 10.33 0.01 -5.18
C GLY A 9 9.60 -0.71 -4.06
N VAL A 10 10.10 -0.59 -2.83
CA VAL A 10 9.57 -1.31 -1.66
C VAL A 10 9.64 -0.46 -0.41
N VAL A 11 8.51 -0.37 0.30
CA VAL A 11 8.46 0.12 1.68
C VAL A 11 7.87 -0.97 2.57
N SER A 12 8.59 -1.37 3.61
CA SER A 12 8.15 -2.46 4.49
C SER A 12 8.72 -2.32 5.89
N SER A 13 8.31 -3.20 6.81
CA SER A 13 8.92 -3.32 8.14
C SER A 13 10.39 -3.77 8.13
N LEU A 14 10.87 -4.33 7.01
CA LEU A 14 12.26 -4.72 6.82
C LEU A 14 13.13 -3.59 6.28
N GLY A 15 12.55 -2.57 5.66
CA GLY A 15 13.33 -1.45 5.10
C GLY A 15 12.45 -0.41 4.45
N LYS A 16 12.98 0.81 4.39
CA LYS A 16 12.31 1.97 3.78
C LYS A 16 12.45 2.05 2.27
N ASN A 17 13.27 1.17 1.69
CA ASN A 17 13.53 1.05 0.25
C ASN A 17 13.95 -0.38 -0.09
N TYR A 18 14.01 -0.68 -1.39
CA TYR A 18 14.36 -2.00 -1.91
C TYR A 18 15.75 -2.47 -1.44
N ALA A 19 16.74 -1.59 -1.39
CA ALA A 19 18.10 -1.94 -0.99
C ALA A 19 18.17 -2.39 0.48
N GLU A 20 17.54 -1.64 1.39
CA GLU A 20 17.44 -2.02 2.80
C GLU A 20 16.62 -3.30 3.00
N HIS A 21 15.46 -3.37 2.33
CA HIS A 21 14.59 -4.55 2.38
C HIS A 21 15.36 -5.80 1.96
N LYS A 22 16.00 -5.77 0.80
CA LYS A 22 16.81 -6.87 0.28
C LYS A 22 17.93 -7.25 1.24
N LYS A 23 18.72 -6.27 1.71
CA LYS A 23 19.81 -6.50 2.67
C LYS A 23 19.30 -7.20 3.92
N ASN A 24 18.27 -6.64 4.55
CA ASN A 24 17.74 -7.16 5.81
C ASN A 24 17.11 -8.56 5.65
N LEU A 25 16.48 -8.82 4.50
CA LEU A 25 15.95 -10.14 4.15
C LEU A 25 17.07 -11.19 4.05
N PHE A 26 18.16 -10.88 3.33
CA PHE A 26 19.31 -11.80 3.21
C PHE A 26 20.10 -11.96 4.51
N GLU A 27 20.09 -10.97 5.39
CA GLU A 27 20.66 -11.05 6.74
C GLU A 27 19.73 -11.77 7.74
N LEU A 28 18.58 -12.29 7.27
CA LEU A 28 17.55 -12.97 8.07
C LEU A 28 17.05 -12.11 9.24
N LYS A 29 16.99 -10.79 9.07
CA LYS A 29 16.43 -9.91 10.08
C LYS A 29 14.92 -10.05 10.14
N GLU A 30 14.38 -9.99 11.32
CA GLU A 30 12.95 -9.99 11.53
C GLU A 30 12.38 -8.58 11.37
N GLY A 31 11.41 -8.42 10.45
CA GLY A 31 10.62 -7.22 10.29
C GLY A 31 9.39 -7.19 11.22
N ILE A 32 9.17 -8.25 11.99
CA ILE A 32 8.03 -8.45 12.89
C ILE A 32 8.48 -8.24 14.32
N SER A 33 7.68 -7.52 15.11
CA SER A 33 7.93 -7.30 16.54
C SER A 33 6.60 -7.29 17.30
N LYS A 34 6.67 -7.57 18.60
CA LYS A 34 5.50 -7.46 19.49
C LYS A 34 5.13 -6.00 19.65
N ASN A 35 3.87 -5.67 19.40
CA ASN A 35 3.33 -4.33 19.51
C ASN A 35 1.98 -4.37 20.24
N SER A 36 1.70 -3.29 20.96
CA SER A 36 0.41 -3.05 21.61
C SER A 36 -0.37 -2.04 20.79
N TYR A 37 -1.66 -2.30 20.64
CA TYR A 37 -2.63 -1.45 19.96
C TYR A 37 -3.76 -1.16 20.92
N GLU A 38 -4.04 0.12 21.10
CA GLU A 38 -5.16 0.60 21.92
C GLU A 38 -5.82 1.75 21.15
N ASN A 39 -7.02 1.54 20.66
CA ASN A 39 -7.77 2.55 19.94
C ASN A 39 -9.27 2.28 20.04
N HIS A 40 -10.06 3.31 20.37
CA HIS A 40 -11.52 3.27 20.40
C HIS A 40 -12.12 2.03 21.10
N GLY A 41 -11.51 1.60 22.22
CA GLY A 41 -11.96 0.42 22.99
C GLY A 41 -11.52 -0.93 22.41
N PHE A 42 -10.67 -0.93 21.38
CA PHE A 42 -9.99 -2.12 20.89
C PHE A 42 -8.58 -2.16 21.46
N GLU A 43 -8.27 -3.22 22.18
CA GLU A 43 -6.94 -3.49 22.74
C GLU A 43 -6.41 -4.81 22.19
N LEU A 44 -5.18 -4.82 21.71
CA LEU A 44 -4.52 -6.01 21.21
C LEU A 44 -3.01 -5.94 21.45
N GLU A 45 -2.44 -7.01 21.99
CA GLU A 45 -1.01 -7.29 21.90
C GLU A 45 -0.77 -8.35 20.85
N SER A 46 0.02 -8.07 19.84
CA SER A 46 0.32 -9.02 18.76
C SER A 46 1.67 -8.77 18.10
N TYR A 47 2.15 -9.77 17.38
CA TYR A 47 3.33 -9.67 16.55
C TYR A 47 2.94 -9.11 15.18
N THR A 48 3.48 -7.94 14.84
CA THR A 48 3.14 -7.24 13.59
C THR A 48 4.35 -6.67 12.89
N GLY A 49 4.26 -6.58 11.57
CA GLY A 49 5.26 -5.94 10.72
C GLY A 49 4.94 -4.44 10.56
N LYS A 50 5.40 -3.60 11.48
CA LYS A 50 5.16 -2.16 11.46
C LYS A 50 6.31 -1.42 10.79
N VAL A 51 6.04 -0.61 9.77
CA VAL A 51 7.01 0.34 9.22
C VAL A 51 7.36 1.36 10.31
N LYS A 52 8.65 1.45 10.65
CA LYS A 52 9.13 2.23 11.81
C LYS A 52 9.30 3.71 11.52
N GLN A 53 9.67 4.03 10.28
CA GLN A 53 9.90 5.41 9.84
C GLN A 53 8.74 5.86 8.97
N GLU A 54 8.21 7.03 9.25
CA GLU A 54 7.22 7.64 8.36
C GLU A 54 7.91 8.01 7.04
N PRO A 55 7.37 7.57 5.89
CA PRO A 55 7.95 7.93 4.61
C PRO A 55 7.85 9.44 4.35
N GLU A 56 8.91 10.00 3.78
CA GLU A 56 8.93 11.41 3.37
C GLU A 56 8.13 11.58 2.08
N VAL A 57 7.28 12.61 2.05
CA VAL A 57 6.48 12.98 0.88
C VAL A 57 6.53 14.50 0.67
N PRO A 58 6.23 15.02 -0.53
CA PRO A 58 6.08 16.44 -0.78
C PRO A 58 5.12 17.12 0.19
N GLU A 59 5.30 18.42 0.42
CA GLU A 59 4.53 19.21 1.40
C GLU A 59 3.01 19.04 1.21
N GLN A 60 2.55 19.04 -0.01
CA GLN A 60 1.13 18.88 -0.36
C GLN A 60 0.54 17.53 0.09
N TYR A 61 1.36 16.52 0.33
CA TYR A 61 0.94 15.16 0.73
C TYR A 61 1.25 14.84 2.21
N GLN A 62 1.66 15.83 3.00
CA GLN A 62 1.96 15.59 4.43
C GLN A 62 0.74 15.09 5.21
N ASN A 63 -0.47 15.53 4.83
CA ASN A 63 -1.73 15.14 5.45
C ASN A 63 -2.36 13.87 4.83
N GLU A 64 -1.66 13.19 3.92
CA GLU A 64 -2.13 11.95 3.34
C GLU A 64 -2.05 10.77 4.30
N THR A 65 -2.83 9.72 4.00
CA THR A 65 -2.79 8.46 4.74
C THR A 65 -1.41 7.82 4.66
N ARG A 66 -1.06 7.01 5.66
CA ARG A 66 0.21 6.26 5.63
C ARG A 66 0.28 5.33 4.42
N ASN A 67 -0.87 4.77 4.04
CA ASN A 67 -0.97 3.92 2.86
C ASN A 67 -0.55 4.65 1.58
N PHE A 68 -1.05 5.89 1.39
CA PHE A 68 -0.60 6.74 0.29
C PHE A 68 0.91 6.98 0.34
N LYS A 69 1.45 7.36 1.50
CA LYS A 69 2.89 7.66 1.67
C LYS A 69 3.76 6.45 1.35
N PHE A 70 3.33 5.24 1.70
CA PHE A 70 4.04 4.01 1.33
C PHE A 70 4.02 3.77 -0.18
N ALA A 71 2.85 3.92 -0.80
CA ALA A 71 2.70 3.75 -2.24
C ALA A 71 3.53 4.78 -3.00
N PHE A 72 3.49 6.06 -2.59
CA PHE A 72 4.26 7.14 -3.19
C PHE A 72 5.76 6.85 -3.18
N ASN A 73 6.32 6.48 -2.03
CA ASN A 73 7.76 6.20 -1.92
C ASN A 73 8.18 4.97 -2.73
N ALA A 74 7.37 3.91 -2.73
CA ALA A 74 7.66 2.74 -3.54
C ALA A 74 7.56 3.05 -5.04
N PHE A 75 6.60 3.89 -5.44
CA PHE A 75 6.44 4.33 -6.82
C PHE A 75 7.65 5.15 -7.29
N GLU A 76 8.07 6.16 -6.49
CA GLU A 76 9.25 6.99 -6.77
C GLU A 76 10.52 6.13 -6.91
N GLU A 77 10.72 5.17 -6.01
CA GLU A 77 11.87 4.27 -6.07
C GLU A 77 11.82 3.38 -7.32
N ALA A 78 10.64 2.86 -7.68
CA ALA A 78 10.47 2.05 -8.88
C ALA A 78 10.80 2.86 -10.14
N LEU A 79 10.35 4.10 -10.25
CA LEU A 79 10.70 4.99 -11.35
C LEU A 79 12.21 5.28 -11.40
N ALA A 80 12.77 5.67 -10.27
CA ALA A 80 14.21 5.97 -10.20
C ALA A 80 15.08 4.77 -10.56
N SER A 81 14.68 3.57 -10.12
CA SER A 81 15.44 2.33 -10.41
C SER A 81 15.27 1.84 -11.85
N SER A 82 14.18 2.20 -12.52
CA SER A 82 13.92 1.79 -13.91
C SER A 82 14.72 2.59 -14.93
N GLY A 83 15.08 3.83 -14.61
CA GLY A 83 15.64 4.78 -15.56
C GLY A 83 14.66 5.22 -16.67
N ILE A 84 13.37 4.94 -16.51
CA ILE A 84 12.31 5.31 -17.46
C ILE A 84 11.97 6.79 -17.29
N ASP A 85 11.81 7.50 -18.41
CA ASP A 85 11.12 8.78 -18.45
C ASP A 85 9.65 8.54 -18.86
N LEU A 86 8.71 8.88 -17.99
CA LEU A 86 7.29 8.68 -18.25
C LEU A 86 6.80 9.45 -19.47
N SER A 87 7.46 10.54 -19.84
CA SER A 87 7.11 11.34 -21.01
C SER A 87 7.32 10.63 -22.36
N ASP A 88 8.13 9.56 -22.36
CA ASP A 88 8.35 8.73 -23.55
C ASP A 88 7.16 7.80 -23.86
N TYR A 89 6.21 7.67 -22.92
CA TYR A 89 5.08 6.76 -23.01
C TYR A 89 3.77 7.54 -23.16
N LYS A 90 2.90 7.10 -24.07
CA LYS A 90 1.65 7.80 -24.39
C LYS A 90 0.46 7.27 -23.63
N ASN A 91 0.48 6.00 -23.28
CA ASN A 91 -0.61 5.32 -22.61
C ASN A 91 -0.05 4.44 -21.48
N ILE A 92 -0.16 4.92 -20.25
CA ILE A 92 0.39 4.25 -19.07
C ILE A 92 -0.77 3.69 -18.25
N ALA A 93 -0.69 2.41 -17.89
CA ALA A 93 -1.60 1.80 -16.95
C ALA A 93 -1.01 1.82 -15.53
N VAL A 94 -1.78 2.31 -14.55
CA VAL A 94 -1.46 2.22 -13.13
C VAL A 94 -2.39 1.18 -12.51
N CYS A 95 -1.83 0.04 -12.10
CA CYS A 95 -2.57 -1.09 -11.53
C CYS A 95 -2.19 -1.27 -10.07
N LEU A 96 -3.07 -0.90 -9.13
CA LEU A 96 -2.81 -1.00 -7.70
C LEU A 96 -3.73 -2.01 -7.02
N GLY A 97 -3.12 -2.90 -6.24
CA GLY A 97 -3.81 -3.84 -5.36
C GLY A 97 -3.93 -3.29 -3.95
N THR A 98 -5.10 -3.37 -3.33
CA THR A 98 -5.29 -3.02 -1.93
C THR A 98 -6.43 -3.82 -1.31
N SER A 99 -6.28 -4.21 -0.05
CA SER A 99 -7.35 -4.83 0.73
C SER A 99 -8.15 -3.80 1.52
N LEU A 100 -7.49 -2.73 1.93
CA LEU A 100 -8.07 -1.70 2.79
C LEU A 100 -8.59 -0.50 1.98
N GLY A 101 -7.89 -0.13 0.90
CA GLY A 101 -8.24 1.07 0.12
C GLY A 101 -8.34 2.29 1.02
N GLY A 102 -9.43 3.04 0.90
CA GLY A 102 -9.73 4.22 1.72
C GLY A 102 -10.37 3.94 3.08
N LYS A 103 -10.40 2.67 3.55
CA LYS A 103 -11.13 2.30 4.78
C LYS A 103 -10.58 2.97 6.04
N VAL A 104 -9.27 3.23 6.10
CA VAL A 104 -8.67 3.93 7.25
C VAL A 104 -9.16 5.37 7.33
N ALA A 105 -9.23 6.08 6.20
CA ALA A 105 -9.82 7.41 6.14
C ALA A 105 -11.32 7.39 6.48
N GLY A 106 -12.03 6.36 6.00
CA GLY A 106 -13.45 6.15 6.34
C GLY A 106 -13.69 5.90 7.82
N GLN A 107 -12.81 5.15 8.47
CA GLN A 107 -12.85 4.93 9.93
C GLN A 107 -12.64 6.24 10.69
N GLU A 108 -11.66 7.03 10.30
CA GLU A 108 -11.41 8.35 10.90
C GLU A 108 -12.63 9.28 10.75
N ALA A 109 -13.22 9.32 9.55
CA ALA A 109 -14.43 10.10 9.31
C ALA A 109 -15.60 9.65 10.20
N LEU A 110 -15.78 8.34 10.38
CA LEU A 110 -16.80 7.79 11.26
C LEU A 110 -16.57 8.17 12.72
N TYR A 111 -15.35 8.05 13.22
CA TYR A 111 -15.03 8.41 14.60
C TYR A 111 -15.25 9.89 14.90
N ARG A 112 -14.89 10.77 13.96
CA ARG A 112 -15.21 12.21 14.08
C ARG A 112 -16.70 12.44 14.15
N PHE A 113 -17.46 11.81 13.28
CA PHE A 113 -18.92 11.89 13.27
C PHE A 113 -19.54 11.41 14.61
N GLU A 114 -19.11 10.27 15.13
CA GLU A 114 -19.58 9.71 16.40
C GLU A 114 -19.21 10.58 17.61
N SER A 115 -18.08 11.30 17.54
CA SER A 115 -17.67 12.25 18.58
C SER A 115 -18.41 13.59 18.52
N GLY A 116 -19.30 13.79 17.54
CA GLY A 116 -20.08 15.00 17.36
C GLY A 116 -19.44 16.04 16.45
N ASP A 117 -18.32 15.71 15.81
CA ASP A 117 -17.74 16.51 14.75
C ASP A 117 -18.42 16.15 13.42
N TYR A 118 -19.48 16.90 13.09
CA TYR A 118 -20.26 16.71 11.85
C TYR A 118 -19.68 17.49 10.66
N GLN A 119 -18.58 18.21 10.87
CA GLN A 119 -17.88 18.93 9.79
C GLN A 119 -16.71 18.11 9.29
N VAL A 120 -17.00 16.92 8.75
CA VAL A 120 -15.99 16.12 8.09
C VAL A 120 -15.55 16.84 6.82
N GLU A 121 -14.26 17.12 6.72
CA GLU A 121 -13.68 17.83 5.59
C GLU A 121 -13.87 17.02 4.30
N ALA A 122 -14.18 17.70 3.19
CA ALA A 122 -14.33 17.06 1.88
C ALA A 122 -13.09 16.25 1.49
N GLU A 123 -11.90 16.77 1.82
CA GLU A 123 -10.61 16.10 1.61
C GLU A 123 -10.53 14.73 2.29
N LEU A 124 -11.04 14.60 3.53
CA LEU A 124 -11.07 13.30 4.20
C LEU A 124 -12.01 12.31 3.51
N LEU A 125 -13.14 12.80 2.98
CA LEU A 125 -14.08 11.97 2.25
C LEU A 125 -13.52 11.52 0.90
N GLU A 126 -12.74 12.34 0.21
CA GLU A 126 -12.04 11.96 -1.02
C GLU A 126 -11.07 10.81 -0.79
N LYS A 127 -10.35 10.83 0.34
CA LYS A 127 -9.42 9.76 0.76
C LYS A 127 -10.12 8.43 1.05
N THR A 128 -11.44 8.40 1.18
CA THR A 128 -12.20 7.15 1.35
C THR A 128 -12.34 6.33 0.07
N SER A 129 -12.09 6.95 -1.09
CA SER A 129 -12.12 6.26 -2.37
C SER A 129 -11.01 5.22 -2.47
N VAL A 130 -11.32 4.03 -2.99
CA VAL A 130 -10.30 3.01 -3.27
C VAL A 130 -9.34 3.45 -4.38
N HIS A 131 -9.75 4.38 -5.25
CA HIS A 131 -8.96 4.91 -6.34
C HIS A 131 -8.05 6.08 -5.92
N HIS A 132 -8.29 6.70 -4.76
CA HIS A 132 -7.59 7.91 -4.34
C HIS A 132 -6.07 7.84 -4.54
N ILE A 133 -5.43 6.76 -4.08
CA ILE A 133 -3.97 6.60 -4.20
C ILE A 133 -3.51 6.57 -5.65
N ALA A 134 -4.20 5.81 -6.51
CA ALA A 134 -3.83 5.69 -7.91
C ALA A 134 -4.04 7.02 -8.64
N ASP A 135 -5.15 7.70 -8.38
CA ASP A 135 -5.51 8.97 -9.02
C ASP A 135 -4.53 10.09 -8.62
N GLU A 136 -4.15 10.17 -7.34
CA GLU A 136 -3.15 11.14 -6.87
C GLU A 136 -1.75 10.88 -7.42
N LEU A 137 -1.32 9.60 -7.50
CA LEU A 137 -0.04 9.26 -8.13
C LEU A 137 -0.02 9.63 -9.62
N MET A 138 -1.11 9.37 -10.35
CA MET A 138 -1.23 9.75 -11.75
C MET A 138 -1.22 11.27 -11.92
N ALA A 139 -1.95 11.99 -11.07
CA ALA A 139 -2.01 13.46 -11.11
C ALA A 139 -0.64 14.08 -10.85
N TYR A 140 0.07 13.61 -9.81
CA TYR A 140 1.40 14.12 -9.44
C TYR A 140 2.42 13.96 -10.56
N HIS A 141 2.41 12.82 -11.24
CA HIS A 141 3.36 12.51 -12.32
C HIS A 141 2.88 12.92 -13.70
N ASN A 142 1.72 13.57 -13.81
CA ASN A 142 1.08 13.91 -15.09
C ASN A 142 0.93 12.68 -16.02
N ILE A 143 0.61 11.52 -15.45
CA ILE A 143 0.44 10.28 -16.19
C ILE A 143 -0.85 10.34 -17.02
N ILE A 144 -0.70 10.08 -18.31
CA ILE A 144 -1.82 9.93 -19.24
C ILE A 144 -2.08 8.44 -19.44
N GLY A 145 -3.30 7.99 -19.18
CA GLY A 145 -3.69 6.58 -19.29
C GLY A 145 -4.82 6.19 -18.36
N ALA A 146 -4.83 4.96 -17.89
CA ALA A 146 -5.89 4.42 -17.05
C ALA A 146 -5.37 3.96 -15.67
N SER A 147 -6.19 4.16 -14.63
CA SER A 147 -5.99 3.56 -13.32
C SER A 147 -6.92 2.36 -13.12
N TYR A 148 -6.38 1.31 -12.52
CA TYR A 148 -7.11 0.11 -12.13
C TYR A 148 -6.81 -0.19 -10.66
N VAL A 149 -7.84 -0.29 -9.85
CA VAL A 149 -7.68 -0.70 -8.46
C VAL A 149 -8.31 -2.06 -8.25
N ILE A 150 -7.50 -2.99 -7.79
CA ILE A 150 -7.86 -4.39 -7.57
C ILE A 150 -7.99 -4.62 -6.06
N SER A 151 -9.16 -5.10 -5.63
CA SER A 151 -9.41 -5.43 -4.23
C SER A 151 -9.87 -6.87 -4.10
N THR A 152 -8.92 -7.78 -4.20
CA THR A 152 -9.13 -9.23 -4.07
C THR A 152 -8.41 -9.80 -2.84
N ALA A 153 -8.46 -9.06 -1.73
CA ALA A 153 -7.82 -9.40 -0.46
C ALA A 153 -6.32 -9.70 -0.64
N CYS A 154 -5.80 -10.77 -0.03
CA CYS A 154 -4.38 -11.13 -0.03
C CYS A 154 -3.76 -11.30 -1.42
N SER A 155 -4.56 -11.51 -2.46
CA SER A 155 -4.11 -11.65 -3.84
C SER A 155 -4.13 -10.36 -4.65
N ALA A 156 -4.56 -9.24 -4.07
CA ALA A 156 -4.79 -7.99 -4.79
C ALA A 156 -3.56 -7.51 -5.57
N SER A 157 -2.40 -7.45 -4.92
CA SER A 157 -1.15 -7.01 -5.55
C SER A 157 -0.71 -7.94 -6.69
N ASN A 158 -0.86 -9.26 -6.51
CA ASN A 158 -0.54 -10.22 -7.56
C ASN A 158 -1.46 -10.03 -8.77
N ASN A 159 -2.76 -9.84 -8.54
CA ASN A 159 -3.73 -9.59 -9.60
C ASN A 159 -3.47 -8.25 -10.31
N ALA A 160 -2.95 -7.24 -9.62
CA ALA A 160 -2.52 -5.98 -10.24
C ALA A 160 -1.37 -6.22 -11.23
N VAL A 161 -0.37 -7.02 -10.86
CA VAL A 161 0.74 -7.39 -11.77
C VAL A 161 0.25 -8.23 -12.95
N ILE A 162 -0.68 -9.16 -12.72
CA ILE A 162 -1.30 -9.97 -13.79
C ILE A 162 -2.03 -9.05 -14.77
N LEU A 163 -2.88 -8.14 -14.28
CA LEU A 163 -3.62 -7.21 -15.12
C LEU A 163 -2.69 -6.34 -15.96
N GLY A 164 -1.69 -5.70 -15.33
CA GLY A 164 -0.74 -4.87 -16.07
C GLY A 164 0.04 -5.65 -17.13
N THR A 165 0.37 -6.92 -16.84
CA THR A 165 1.00 -7.82 -17.82
C THR A 165 0.08 -8.10 -19.01
N GLN A 166 -1.22 -8.33 -18.76
CA GLN A 166 -2.21 -8.56 -19.81
C GLN A 166 -2.39 -7.29 -20.67
N LEU A 167 -2.56 -6.12 -20.05
CA LEU A 167 -2.70 -4.85 -20.78
C LEU A 167 -1.51 -4.57 -21.72
N LEU A 168 -0.29 -4.89 -21.27
CA LEU A 168 0.90 -4.78 -22.13
C LEU A 168 0.92 -5.81 -23.26
N GLN A 169 0.48 -7.06 -23.01
CA GLN A 169 0.43 -8.13 -24.02
C GLN A 169 -0.63 -7.84 -25.10
N ASP A 170 -1.74 -7.26 -24.68
CA ASP A 170 -2.88 -6.89 -25.55
C ASP A 170 -2.68 -5.51 -26.22
N GLU A 171 -1.51 -4.87 -26.00
CA GLU A 171 -1.14 -3.57 -26.57
C GLU A 171 -2.13 -2.44 -26.15
N GLU A 172 -2.79 -2.61 -24.99
CA GLU A 172 -3.69 -1.60 -24.42
C GLU A 172 -2.94 -0.50 -23.66
N CYS A 173 -1.68 -0.72 -23.29
CA CYS A 173 -0.79 0.29 -22.74
C CYS A 173 0.67 0.07 -23.18
N ASP A 174 1.46 1.14 -23.12
CA ASP A 174 2.88 1.15 -23.48
C ASP A 174 3.78 0.84 -22.27
N LEU A 175 3.30 1.18 -21.08
CA LEU A 175 3.95 0.97 -19.80
C LEU A 175 2.88 0.61 -18.75
N ALA A 176 3.19 -0.35 -17.88
CA ALA A 176 2.34 -0.67 -16.73
C ALA A 176 3.11 -0.48 -15.44
N ILE A 177 2.55 0.31 -14.52
CA ILE A 177 3.07 0.49 -13.15
C ILE A 177 2.16 -0.31 -12.23
N CYS A 178 2.68 -1.40 -11.68
CA CYS A 178 1.90 -2.39 -10.96
C CYS A 178 2.44 -2.57 -9.54
N GLY A 179 1.55 -2.67 -8.58
CA GLY A 179 1.97 -2.93 -7.20
C GLY A 179 0.79 -3.10 -6.27
N GLY A 180 1.05 -2.94 -4.99
CA GLY A 180 -0.01 -2.92 -3.99
C GLY A 180 0.49 -2.30 -2.70
N CYS A 181 -0.45 -1.74 -1.96
CA CYS A 181 -0.17 -1.10 -0.69
C CYS A 181 -1.32 -1.30 0.29
N ASP A 182 -0.97 -1.66 1.50
CA ASP A 182 -1.86 -1.64 2.65
C ASP A 182 -1.06 -1.23 3.88
N GLU A 183 -1.65 -0.41 4.72
CA GLU A 183 -1.08 -0.03 6.00
C GLU A 183 -1.60 -0.93 7.12
N LEU A 184 -0.83 -1.03 8.19
CA LEU A 184 -1.30 -1.67 9.41
C LEU A 184 -2.36 -0.77 10.06
N SER A 185 -3.57 -1.31 10.24
CA SER A 185 -4.73 -0.57 10.73
C SER A 185 -5.52 -1.36 11.75
N ASP A 186 -6.27 -0.63 12.60
CA ASP A 186 -7.14 -1.25 13.60
C ASP A 186 -8.24 -2.10 12.95
N ILE A 187 -8.73 -1.68 11.77
CA ILE A 187 -9.72 -2.48 11.01
C ILE A 187 -9.16 -3.85 10.66
N SER A 188 -7.93 -3.90 10.14
CA SER A 188 -7.31 -5.18 9.77
C SER A 188 -7.01 -6.03 11.00
N LEU A 189 -6.48 -5.42 12.07
CA LEU A 189 -6.19 -6.12 13.32
C LEU A 189 -7.46 -6.66 13.97
N ALA A 190 -8.50 -5.85 14.12
CA ALA A 190 -9.78 -6.26 14.68
C ALA A 190 -10.45 -7.36 13.84
N GLY A 191 -10.43 -7.20 12.51
CA GLY A 191 -10.97 -8.19 11.59
C GLY A 191 -10.30 -9.55 11.71
N PHE A 192 -8.97 -9.61 11.65
CA PHE A 192 -8.22 -10.86 11.80
C PHE A 192 -8.30 -11.44 13.20
N THR A 193 -8.37 -10.61 14.25
CA THR A 193 -8.60 -11.05 15.63
C THR A 193 -9.96 -11.74 15.74
N SER A 194 -11.01 -11.15 15.18
CA SER A 194 -12.37 -11.71 15.21
C SER A 194 -12.47 -13.05 14.48
N LEU A 195 -11.62 -13.27 13.47
CA LEU A 195 -11.51 -14.53 12.74
C LEU A 195 -10.63 -15.56 13.45
N GLY A 196 -9.97 -15.22 14.57
CA GLY A 196 -8.97 -16.06 15.21
C GLY A 196 -7.72 -16.29 14.34
N ALA A 197 -7.42 -15.38 13.42
CA ALA A 197 -6.34 -15.49 12.44
C ALA A 197 -5.09 -14.65 12.80
N ILE A 198 -5.06 -14.09 14.00
CA ILE A 198 -3.88 -13.41 14.55
C ILE A 198 -3.16 -14.32 15.53
N ASN A 199 -1.84 -14.37 15.42
CA ASN A 199 -1.00 -15.01 16.42
C ASN A 199 -0.56 -13.98 17.46
N THR A 200 -0.97 -14.21 18.72
CA THR A 200 -0.63 -13.34 19.86
C THR A 200 0.56 -13.84 20.66
N ASP A 201 0.92 -15.11 20.53
CA ASP A 201 1.88 -15.79 21.39
C ASP A 201 3.30 -15.77 20.83
N MET A 202 3.43 -15.78 19.49
CA MET A 202 4.73 -15.81 18.83
C MET A 202 4.69 -15.07 17.49
N ALA A 203 5.87 -14.75 16.95
CA ALA A 203 5.99 -14.24 15.59
C ALA A 203 5.47 -15.26 14.56
N CYS A 204 4.99 -14.75 13.41
CA CYS A 204 4.54 -15.59 12.31
C CYS A 204 5.66 -16.55 11.86
N GLN A 205 5.38 -17.83 11.85
CA GLN A 205 6.30 -18.90 11.44
C GLN A 205 5.65 -19.72 10.32
N PRO A 206 5.70 -19.24 9.07
CA PRO A 206 5.09 -19.96 7.96
C PRO A 206 5.73 -21.33 7.77
N TYR A 207 4.91 -22.33 7.46
CA TYR A 207 5.30 -23.73 7.24
C TYR A 207 5.90 -24.43 8.47
N SER A 208 5.80 -23.85 9.65
CA SER A 208 6.19 -24.56 10.89
C SER A 208 5.09 -25.54 11.32
N SER A 209 5.51 -26.59 12.03
CA SER A 209 4.61 -27.55 12.66
C SER A 209 4.14 -27.04 14.03
N GLY A 210 3.73 -25.78 14.12
CA GLY A 210 3.37 -25.09 15.35
C GLY A 210 2.44 -25.78 16.30
#